data_fb895caf03b7e991183e0862dc6dfbbf
#
_entry.id   fb895caf03b7e991183e0862dc6dfbbf
#
_cell.length_a   1.000
_cell.length_b   1.000
_cell.length_c   1.000
_cell.angle_alpha   90.00
_cell.angle_beta   90.00
_cell.angle_gamma   90.00
#
_symmetry.space_group_name_H-M   'P 1'
#
loop_
_entity.id
_entity.type
_entity.pdbx_description
1 polymer ?
#
loop_
_entity_poly.entity_id
_entity_poly.type
_entity_poly.pdbx_seq_one_letter_code
_entity_poly.pdbx_strand_id
1 'polypeptide(L)'
;RITNEGDAPRPLSFFAYTQLVIGPPREGQERYVVTEWDGDRGMVLARNPYRDVDNRGVAFVAATEPIASASGDRAAFLGRHGSLRRPAALRRRRLDGHFGGGLDPCAVVQVEQVVPPGDTIDLSFLLGYAASAEEAQRLRTRHA
;
A
#
# COMPACT_ATOMS: atom_id res chain seq x y z
N ARG A 1 5.21 16.02 5.23
CA ARG A 1 6.38 16.66 5.85
C ARG A 1 6.38 16.43 7.34
N ILE A 2 7.50 15.96 7.91
CA ILE A 2 7.64 15.62 9.33
C ILE A 2 8.98 16.15 9.82
N THR A 3 8.95 16.92 10.90
CA THR A 3 10.15 17.48 11.53
C THR A 3 10.36 16.83 12.90
N ASN A 4 11.59 16.44 13.20
CA ASN A 4 11.98 15.99 14.53
C ASN A 4 12.43 17.17 15.38
N GLU A 5 11.55 17.66 16.22
CA GLU A 5 11.84 18.77 17.16
C GLU A 5 12.54 18.33 18.47
N GLY A 6 12.79 17.03 18.60
CA GLY A 6 13.51 16.45 19.74
C GLY A 6 15.02 16.54 19.60
N ASP A 7 15.74 16.09 20.62
CA ASP A 7 17.20 16.09 20.75
C ASP A 7 17.86 14.74 20.38
N ALA A 8 17.07 13.73 20.04
CA ALA A 8 17.53 12.40 19.67
C ALA A 8 16.93 11.93 18.34
N PRO A 9 17.63 11.06 17.57
CA PRO A 9 17.10 10.46 16.35
C PRO A 9 15.81 9.68 16.64
N ARG A 10 14.80 9.83 15.79
CA ARG A 10 13.50 9.17 15.90
C ARG A 10 13.30 8.15 14.80
N PRO A 11 13.33 6.83 15.12
CA PRO A 11 12.89 5.81 14.19
C PRO A 11 11.36 5.84 14.10
N LEU A 12 10.84 6.01 12.88
CA LEU A 12 9.41 6.12 12.60
C LEU A 12 9.00 5.11 11.52
N SER A 13 7.80 4.57 11.68
CA SER A 13 7.14 3.76 10.64
C SER A 13 5.89 4.47 10.18
N PHE A 14 5.79 4.66 8.86
CA PHE A 14 4.65 5.29 8.21
C PHE A 14 3.88 4.24 7.44
N PHE A 15 2.56 4.30 7.55
CA PHE A 15 1.68 3.35 6.88
C PHE A 15 0.68 4.11 6.00
N ALA A 16 0.55 3.69 4.75
CA ALA A 16 -0.57 4.06 3.91
C ALA A 16 -1.48 2.84 3.73
N TYR A 17 -2.77 3.04 3.95
CA TYR A 17 -3.80 2.02 3.79
C TYR A 17 -4.84 2.49 2.77
N THR A 18 -5.16 1.62 1.83
CA THR A 18 -6.24 1.83 0.84
C THR A 18 -7.07 0.57 0.75
N GLN A 19 -8.38 0.68 0.94
CA GLN A 19 -9.31 -0.39 0.60
C GLN A 19 -9.53 -0.39 -0.90
N LEU A 20 -9.40 -1.57 -1.51
CA LEU A 20 -9.45 -1.70 -2.96
C LEU A 20 -10.85 -2.11 -3.42
N VAL A 21 -11.47 -1.24 -4.20
CA VAL A 21 -12.70 -1.51 -4.95
C VAL A 21 -12.41 -1.26 -6.43
N ILE A 22 -12.24 -2.32 -7.20
CA ILE A 22 -11.93 -2.24 -8.63
C ILE A 22 -13.14 -2.73 -9.41
N GLY A 23 -13.90 -1.80 -9.93
CA GLY A 23 -15.12 -2.05 -10.68
C GLY A 23 -16.34 -1.35 -10.09
N PRO A 24 -17.58 -1.57 -10.63
CA PRO A 24 -18.78 -1.02 -10.03
C PRO A 24 -18.99 -1.62 -8.65
N PRO A 25 -19.53 -0.82 -7.71
CA PRO A 25 -19.85 -1.30 -6.37
C PRO A 25 -21.03 -2.30 -6.47
N ARG A 26 -20.70 -3.55 -6.62
CA ARG A 26 -21.63 -4.68 -6.46
C ARG A 26 -21.12 -5.50 -5.29
N GLU A 27 -21.99 -5.82 -4.36
CA GLU A 27 -21.68 -6.75 -3.27
C GLU A 27 -21.00 -8.01 -3.82
N GLY A 28 -19.90 -8.42 -3.21
CA GLY A 28 -19.14 -9.61 -3.59
C GLY A 28 -18.14 -9.44 -4.74
N GLN A 29 -17.91 -8.23 -5.25
CA GLN A 29 -16.87 -7.98 -6.27
C GLN A 29 -15.46 -7.98 -5.67
N GLU A 30 -15.32 -7.73 -4.38
CA GLU A 30 -14.05 -7.75 -3.65
C GLU A 30 -13.33 -9.08 -3.81
N ARG A 31 -14.05 -10.21 -3.87
CA ARG A 31 -13.48 -11.56 -4.05
C ARG A 31 -12.71 -11.76 -5.36
N TYR A 32 -12.94 -10.92 -6.34
CA TYR A 32 -12.28 -10.99 -7.65
C TYR A 32 -11.06 -10.09 -7.76
N VAL A 33 -10.84 -9.22 -6.78
CA VAL A 33 -9.64 -8.39 -6.77
C VAL A 33 -8.45 -9.26 -6.35
N VAL A 34 -7.42 -9.26 -7.18
CA VAL A 34 -6.16 -9.94 -6.92
C VAL A 34 -5.11 -8.89 -6.62
N THR A 35 -4.48 -9.00 -5.47
CA THR A 35 -3.38 -8.14 -5.04
C THR A 35 -2.03 -8.83 -5.26
N GLU A 36 -0.99 -8.07 -5.54
CA GLU A 36 0.36 -8.55 -5.83
C GLU A 36 1.40 -7.56 -5.29
N TRP A 37 2.51 -8.09 -4.79
CA TRP A 37 3.70 -7.30 -4.49
C TRP A 37 4.68 -7.36 -5.65
N ASP A 38 4.90 -6.24 -6.33
CA ASP A 38 5.94 -6.09 -7.33
C ASP A 38 7.23 -5.59 -6.65
N GLY A 39 8.08 -6.53 -6.27
CA GLY A 39 9.34 -6.24 -5.56
C GLY A 39 10.35 -5.48 -6.40
N ASP A 40 10.37 -5.70 -7.71
CA ASP A 40 11.31 -5.04 -8.63
C ASP A 40 10.95 -3.56 -8.78
N ARG A 41 9.66 -3.24 -8.77
CA ARG A 41 9.16 -1.87 -8.87
C ARG A 41 8.87 -1.23 -7.50
N GLY A 42 8.86 -2.01 -6.42
CA GLY A 42 8.58 -1.54 -5.07
C GLY A 42 7.18 -0.94 -4.94
N MET A 43 6.15 -1.67 -5.39
CA MET A 43 4.75 -1.24 -5.31
C MET A 43 3.79 -2.40 -5.12
N VAL A 44 2.63 -2.11 -4.52
CA VAL A 44 1.50 -3.02 -4.50
C VAL A 44 0.69 -2.79 -5.77
N LEU A 45 0.39 -3.88 -6.48
CA LEU A 45 -0.47 -3.90 -7.65
C LEU A 45 -1.79 -4.60 -7.31
N ALA A 46 -2.88 -4.18 -7.95
CA ALA A 46 -4.17 -4.84 -7.82
C ALA A 46 -4.94 -4.82 -9.13
N ARG A 47 -5.60 -5.95 -9.44
CA ARG A 47 -6.38 -6.16 -10.66
C ARG A 47 -7.69 -6.84 -10.33
N ASN A 48 -8.70 -6.61 -11.17
CA ASN A 48 -9.93 -7.41 -11.16
C ASN A 48 -10.03 -8.16 -12.50
N PRO A 49 -9.53 -9.41 -12.59
CA PRO A 49 -9.52 -10.16 -13.83
C PRO A 49 -10.91 -10.62 -14.29
N TYR A 50 -11.91 -10.57 -13.43
CA TYR A 50 -13.29 -10.96 -13.77
C TYR A 50 -14.02 -9.92 -14.62
N ARG A 51 -13.47 -8.71 -14.68
CA ARG A 51 -14.06 -7.61 -15.43
C ARG A 51 -13.38 -7.43 -16.76
N ASP A 52 -14.23 -7.55 -17.76
CA ASP A 52 -14.07 -7.09 -19.14
C ASP A 52 -12.72 -7.33 -19.80
N VAL A 53 -12.76 -7.98 -20.94
CA VAL A 53 -11.60 -8.28 -21.79
C VAL A 53 -10.81 -7.01 -22.13
N ASP A 54 -11.45 -5.86 -22.08
CA ASP A 54 -10.85 -4.56 -22.45
C ASP A 54 -10.26 -3.77 -21.28
N ASN A 55 -10.56 -4.11 -20.01
CA ASN A 55 -10.04 -3.39 -18.84
C ASN A 55 -8.88 -4.14 -18.17
N ARG A 56 -7.75 -4.15 -18.85
CA ARG A 56 -6.50 -4.79 -18.39
C ARG A 56 -5.69 -3.90 -17.42
N GLY A 57 -6.25 -2.80 -16.97
CA GLY A 57 -5.56 -1.86 -16.11
C GLY A 57 -5.25 -2.41 -14.72
N VAL A 58 -4.34 -1.75 -14.06
CA VAL A 58 -3.84 -2.10 -12.73
C VAL A 58 -3.92 -0.89 -11.81
N ALA A 59 -4.55 -1.06 -10.65
CA ALA A 59 -4.40 -0.12 -9.55
C ALA A 59 -3.05 -0.34 -8.89
N PHE A 60 -2.40 0.73 -8.43
CA PHE A 60 -1.12 0.63 -7.75
C PHE A 60 -1.05 1.54 -6.52
N VAL A 61 -0.29 1.08 -5.53
CA VAL A 61 0.11 1.88 -4.37
C VAL A 61 1.62 1.81 -4.23
N ALA A 62 2.23 2.98 -4.16
CA ALA A 62 3.67 3.16 -4.06
C ALA A 62 4.02 4.25 -3.04
N ALA A 63 5.30 4.44 -2.78
CA ALA A 63 5.82 5.55 -1.98
C ALA A 63 7.03 6.19 -2.69
N THR A 64 7.35 7.42 -2.31
CA THR A 64 8.60 8.09 -2.74
C THR A 64 9.82 7.39 -2.17
N GLU A 65 9.71 6.88 -0.94
CA GLU A 65 10.74 6.15 -0.23
C GLU A 65 10.61 4.62 -0.40
N PRO A 66 11.68 3.86 -0.17
CA PRO A 66 11.63 2.40 -0.22
C PRO A 66 10.59 1.83 0.75
N ILE A 67 9.75 0.94 0.23
CA ILE A 67 8.74 0.23 1.03
C ILE A 67 9.44 -0.90 1.80
N ALA A 68 9.35 -0.85 3.12
CA ALA A 68 9.96 -1.81 4.02
C ALA A 68 9.15 -3.12 4.12
N SER A 69 7.82 -3.02 4.06
CA SER A 69 6.90 -4.16 4.01
C SER A 69 5.53 -3.74 3.46
N ALA A 70 4.75 -4.71 2.98
CA ALA A 70 3.43 -4.44 2.43
C ALA A 70 2.48 -5.61 2.72
N SER A 71 1.17 -5.39 2.52
CA SER A 71 0.13 -6.43 2.61
C SER A 71 -1.04 -6.11 1.69
N GLY A 72 -1.65 -7.14 1.15
CA GLY A 72 -2.85 -7.10 0.31
C GLY A 72 -4.12 -7.57 1.01
N ASP A 73 -4.03 -7.94 2.30
CA ASP A 73 -5.12 -8.53 3.08
C ASP A 73 -5.56 -7.61 4.23
N ARG A 74 -6.75 -7.04 4.10
CA ARG A 74 -7.33 -6.17 5.10
C ARG A 74 -7.63 -6.92 6.41
N ALA A 75 -8.07 -8.18 6.34
CA ALA A 75 -8.37 -8.97 7.52
C ALA A 75 -7.11 -9.21 8.36
N ALA A 76 -5.99 -9.51 7.72
CA ALA A 76 -4.69 -9.66 8.38
C ALA A 76 -4.16 -8.32 8.93
N PHE A 77 -4.38 -7.21 8.20
CA PHE A 77 -3.97 -5.87 8.65
C PHE A 77 -4.75 -5.41 9.87
N LEU A 78 -6.08 -5.45 9.81
CA LEU A 78 -6.93 -4.99 10.92
C LEU A 78 -6.93 -5.97 12.09
N GLY A 79 -6.93 -7.28 11.81
CA GLY A 79 -7.17 -8.34 12.80
C GLY A 79 -8.66 -8.54 13.07
N ARG A 80 -8.99 -9.68 13.71
CA ARG A 80 -10.38 -10.14 13.93
C ARG A 80 -11.31 -9.12 14.61
N HIS A 81 -10.78 -8.30 15.51
CA HIS A 81 -11.52 -7.27 16.26
C HIS A 81 -10.87 -5.89 16.13
N GLY A 82 -10.03 -5.71 15.12
CA GLY A 82 -9.32 -4.47 14.87
C GLY A 82 -10.17 -3.46 14.12
N SER A 83 -9.68 -2.23 14.12
CA SER A 83 -10.26 -1.13 13.36
C SER A 83 -9.14 -0.28 12.76
N LEU A 84 -9.46 0.63 11.85
CA LEU A 84 -8.48 1.57 11.29
C LEU A 84 -7.84 2.48 12.37
N ARG A 85 -8.52 2.70 13.49
CA ARG A 85 -7.93 3.44 14.64
C ARG A 85 -6.89 2.63 15.39
N ARG A 86 -6.96 1.29 15.32
CA ARG A 86 -6.07 0.39 16.06
C ARG A 86 -5.88 -0.91 15.29
N PRO A 87 -5.21 -0.88 14.13
CA PRO A 87 -4.95 -2.10 13.36
C PRO A 87 -4.02 -3.04 14.12
N ALA A 88 -4.32 -4.34 14.09
CA ALA A 88 -3.49 -5.34 14.77
C ALA A 88 -2.06 -5.41 14.20
N ALA A 89 -1.90 -5.14 12.91
CA ALA A 89 -0.62 -5.18 12.23
C ALA A 89 0.40 -4.17 12.80
N LEU A 90 -0.04 -3.03 13.35
CA LEU A 90 0.86 -2.03 13.95
C LEU A 90 1.57 -2.52 15.22
N ARG A 91 1.19 -3.68 15.76
CA ARG A 91 1.90 -4.33 16.87
C ARG A 91 3.07 -5.20 16.40
N ARG A 92 3.19 -5.41 15.09
CA ARG A 92 4.26 -6.17 14.46
C ARG A 92 5.30 -5.20 13.92
N ARG A 93 6.54 -5.65 13.81
CA ARG A 93 7.59 -4.85 13.19
C ARG A 93 7.34 -4.64 11.71
N ARG A 94 6.75 -5.64 11.02
CA ARG A 94 6.50 -5.64 9.58
C ARG A 94 5.11 -6.18 9.28
N LEU A 95 4.56 -5.74 8.14
CA LEU A 95 3.38 -6.32 7.54
C LEU A 95 3.67 -7.77 7.11
N ASP A 96 2.63 -8.57 6.96
CA ASP A 96 2.74 -10.02 6.77
C ASP A 96 3.11 -10.47 5.34
N GLY A 97 3.09 -9.56 4.37
CA GLY A 97 3.39 -9.88 2.97
C GLY A 97 2.33 -10.77 2.31
N HIS A 98 1.11 -10.80 2.82
CA HIS A 98 0.05 -11.64 2.27
C HIS A 98 -0.65 -10.96 1.10
N PHE A 99 -0.58 -11.59 -0.08
CA PHE A 99 -1.15 -11.11 -1.33
C PHE A 99 -1.85 -12.25 -2.07
N GLY A 100 -2.77 -11.91 -2.97
CA GLY A 100 -3.46 -12.88 -3.82
C GLY A 100 -4.91 -12.55 -4.08
N GLY A 101 -5.65 -13.54 -4.57
CA GLY A 101 -7.09 -13.49 -4.78
C GLY A 101 -7.86 -14.16 -3.64
N GLY A 102 -9.16 -13.84 -3.51
CA GLY A 102 -10.03 -14.41 -2.48
C GLY A 102 -9.80 -13.86 -1.08
N LEU A 103 -9.06 -12.77 -0.96
CA LEU A 103 -8.82 -12.03 0.28
C LEU A 103 -9.86 -10.91 0.45
N ASP A 104 -9.82 -10.23 1.60
CA ASP A 104 -10.45 -8.91 1.78
C ASP A 104 -9.45 -7.85 1.24
N PRO A 105 -9.59 -7.39 -0.03
CA PRO A 105 -8.51 -6.74 -0.74
C PRO A 105 -8.23 -5.34 -0.22
N CYS A 106 -6.98 -5.09 0.09
CA CYS A 106 -6.46 -3.76 0.37
C CYS A 106 -5.05 -3.61 -0.19
N ALA A 107 -4.52 -2.41 -0.14
CA ALA A 107 -3.10 -2.16 -0.26
C ALA A 107 -2.63 -1.44 0.99
N VAL A 108 -1.72 -2.07 1.71
CA VAL A 108 -1.03 -1.45 2.84
C VAL A 108 0.46 -1.48 2.56
N VAL A 109 1.10 -0.34 2.69
CA VAL A 109 2.55 -0.21 2.57
C VAL A 109 3.12 0.45 3.81
N GLN A 110 4.31 -0.01 4.22
CA GLN A 110 5.08 0.52 5.35
C GLN A 110 6.39 1.10 4.84
N VAL A 111 6.69 2.33 5.23
CA VAL A 111 7.98 2.97 5.03
C VAL A 111 8.61 3.20 6.40
N GLU A 112 9.88 2.84 6.55
CA GLU A 112 10.66 3.06 7.78
C GLU A 112 11.68 4.17 7.52
N GLN A 113 11.74 5.17 8.41
CA GLN A 113 12.68 6.28 8.35
C GLN A 113 13.22 6.60 9.73
N VAL A 114 14.49 7.01 9.79
CA VAL A 114 15.08 7.59 11.00
C VAL A 114 15.25 9.08 10.75
N VAL A 115 14.57 9.91 11.54
CA VAL A 115 14.64 11.36 11.42
C VAL A 115 15.61 11.89 12.46
N PRO A 116 16.78 12.44 12.05
CA PRO A 116 17.74 13.07 12.97
C PRO A 116 17.13 14.28 13.71
N PRO A 117 17.73 14.70 14.83
CA PRO A 117 17.33 15.93 15.52
C PRO A 117 17.37 17.15 14.62
N GLY A 118 16.31 17.95 14.62
CA GLY A 118 16.18 19.16 13.84
C GLY A 118 15.90 18.95 12.35
N ASP A 119 15.99 17.71 11.84
CA ASP A 119 15.76 17.43 10.44
C ASP A 119 14.27 17.32 10.09
N THR A 120 13.99 17.59 8.83
CA THR A 120 12.66 17.44 8.22
C THR A 120 12.74 16.47 7.05
N ILE A 121 11.82 15.52 7.01
CA ILE A 121 11.63 14.60 5.87
C ILE A 121 10.32 14.89 5.16
N ASP A 122 10.32 14.70 3.85
CA ASP A 122 9.12 14.66 3.03
C ASP A 122 8.89 13.23 2.56
N LEU A 123 7.67 12.73 2.76
CA LEU A 123 7.26 11.40 2.33
C LEU A 123 5.89 11.50 1.67
N SER A 124 5.77 10.92 0.48
CA SER A 124 4.50 10.83 -0.23
C SER A 124 4.15 9.38 -0.53
N PHE A 125 2.87 9.08 -0.43
CA PHE A 125 2.28 7.84 -0.91
C PHE A 125 1.46 8.14 -2.16
N LEU A 126 1.58 7.27 -3.16
CA LEU A 126 0.91 7.41 -4.45
C LEU A 126 -0.12 6.29 -4.58
N LEU A 127 -1.35 6.68 -4.90
CA LEU A 127 -2.40 5.78 -5.34
C LEU A 127 -2.77 6.15 -6.77
N GLY A 128 -2.80 5.18 -7.67
CA GLY A 128 -3.11 5.42 -9.06
C GLY A 128 -3.71 4.20 -9.77
N TYR A 129 -4.09 4.44 -11.02
CA TYR A 129 -4.54 3.41 -11.95
C TYR A 129 -3.83 3.62 -13.28
N ALA A 130 -3.32 2.55 -13.86
CA ALA A 130 -2.53 2.56 -15.08
C ALA A 130 -2.95 1.42 -16.01
N ALA A 131 -2.66 1.52 -17.30
CA ALA A 131 -2.94 0.45 -18.25
C ALA A 131 -2.03 -0.78 -18.03
N SER A 132 -0.86 -0.59 -17.42
CA SER A 132 0.08 -1.68 -17.11
C SER A 132 0.97 -1.32 -15.91
N ALA A 133 1.71 -2.32 -15.40
CA ALA A 133 2.71 -2.12 -14.35
C ALA A 133 3.86 -1.21 -14.80
N GLU A 134 4.23 -1.25 -16.09
CA GLU A 134 5.26 -0.37 -16.66
C GLU A 134 4.79 1.09 -16.67
N GLU A 135 3.53 1.33 -16.97
CA GLU A 135 2.96 2.67 -16.90
C GLU A 135 2.85 3.16 -15.46
N ALA A 136 2.43 2.29 -14.52
CA ALA A 136 2.44 2.59 -13.09
C ALA A 136 3.82 3.03 -12.61
N GLN A 137 4.88 2.35 -13.05
CA GLN A 137 6.26 2.72 -12.75
C GLN A 137 6.63 4.10 -13.32
N ARG A 138 6.23 4.41 -14.55
CA ARG A 138 6.46 5.74 -15.14
C ARG A 138 5.73 6.83 -14.36
N LEU A 139 4.50 6.59 -13.95
CA LEU A 139 3.73 7.53 -13.13
C LEU A 139 4.39 7.74 -11.77
N ARG A 140 4.82 6.66 -11.10
CA ARG A 140 5.58 6.76 -9.84
C ARG A 140 6.81 7.65 -10.02
N THR A 141 7.64 7.40 -11.04
CA THR A 141 8.88 8.17 -11.27
C THR A 141 8.61 9.65 -11.57
N ARG A 142 7.46 9.96 -12.19
CA ARG A 142 7.07 11.36 -12.47
C ARG A 142 6.67 12.12 -11.21
N HIS A 143 6.13 11.43 -10.20
CA HIS A 143 5.52 12.03 -9.01
C HIS A 143 6.32 11.74 -7.72
N ALA A 144 7.47 11.06 -7.84
CA ALA A 144 8.40 10.79 -6.75
C ALA A 144 9.30 12.01 -6.42
#